data_2a960257e27ecd954cdf9234b6fa5a60
#
_entry.id   2a960257e27ecd954cdf9234b6fa5a60
#
_cell.length_a   1.000
_cell.length_b   1.000
_cell.length_c   1.000
_cell.angle_alpha   90.00
_cell.angle_beta   90.00
_cell.angle_gamma   90.00
#
_symmetry.space_group_name_H-M   'P 1'
#
loop_
_entity.id
_entity.type
_entity.pdbx_description
1 polymer ?
#
loop_
_entity_poly.entity_id
_entity_poly.type
_entity_poly.pdbx_seq_one_letter_code
_entity_poly.pdbx_strand_id
1 'polypeptide(L)'
;MAKSKFERTKPHVNIGTIGHVNHGKTSLTAAITKFFGEFKAYDQIDAAPEEKARGITISTAHVEYETENRHYAHVDCPGHADFVKNMITGAAQMDGAILVVSAADGPMPQTREHLLLARQVGVAAIVVFLNKVDQVGDPELLDLVELEIRELLSAYDFPGDDIPMIRGSALAALEGSDKETGEDAIRQLMEEVDAYIPTPARPVDLPFLMPIEDVFSLGGRGTVVTGRVERGIIKIGEEVEIVGIRATQKTTVTGVEMFRKLLDQAQAGDNVGLLLRGIEHDAVERGQVLAKPGSVTPHTKFKAEIYVLTTDEGGRHTPFFANHRPQFYFRTTDVTGLITLPEGTEMVMPGDNITADVELIVPIAIEEHLRFAMREGGRTVGAGVVSSIVRASSLSPVTQSAIVSAAAELRPRTELRTSFEEMCRLVRDAVASDDLISSDLITLSQIADHIGTSERDTVLLEAVMFLTSSQSAVLEVQGLLRLPGDGEIRLTARQFRDALFDDVVTHPITGERVPNAQKYVFPIFLVRDAAHMVSNVRH
;
A
#
# COMPACT_ATOMS: atom_id res chain seq x y z
N MET A 1 -34.88 -9.08 2.79
CA MET A 1 -34.67 -10.46 3.24
C MET A 1 -33.67 -10.40 4.41
N ALA A 2 -33.86 -11.21 5.46
CA ALA A 2 -32.86 -11.30 6.54
C ALA A 2 -31.61 -12.00 5.97
N LYS A 3 -30.42 -11.46 6.22
CA LYS A 3 -29.15 -12.10 5.82
C LYS A 3 -29.00 -13.41 6.61
N SER A 4 -28.52 -14.46 5.94
CA SER A 4 -28.20 -15.74 6.58
C SER A 4 -27.01 -15.61 7.51
N LYS A 5 -26.96 -16.46 8.54
CA LYS A 5 -25.82 -16.56 9.44
C LYS A 5 -24.77 -17.51 8.82
N PHE A 6 -23.50 -17.16 8.93
CA PHE A 6 -22.41 -18.02 8.48
C PHE A 6 -22.11 -19.07 9.57
N GLU A 7 -22.03 -20.34 9.16
CA GLU A 7 -21.65 -21.45 10.05
C GLU A 7 -20.30 -22.03 9.59
N ARG A 8 -19.35 -22.12 10.52
CA ARG A 8 -18.01 -22.69 10.27
C ARG A 8 -18.07 -24.21 10.38
N THR A 9 -18.32 -24.89 9.27
CA THR A 9 -18.38 -26.36 9.22
C THR A 9 -17.09 -26.99 8.71
N LYS A 10 -16.24 -26.23 8.02
CA LYS A 10 -14.99 -26.67 7.38
C LYS A 10 -13.83 -25.74 7.71
N PRO A 11 -12.57 -26.20 7.64
CA PRO A 11 -11.41 -25.31 7.68
C PRO A 11 -11.49 -24.23 6.60
N HIS A 12 -11.19 -23.01 6.96
CA HIS A 12 -11.19 -21.86 6.06
C HIS A 12 -9.77 -21.58 5.56
N VAL A 13 -9.61 -21.47 4.22
CA VAL A 13 -8.34 -21.20 3.56
C VAL A 13 -8.52 -20.05 2.59
N ASN A 14 -7.60 -19.09 2.64
CA ASN A 14 -7.54 -17.99 1.67
C ASN A 14 -6.59 -18.39 0.54
N ILE A 15 -7.10 -18.43 -0.67
CA ILE A 15 -6.33 -18.75 -1.87
C ILE A 15 -6.48 -17.63 -2.90
N GLY A 16 -5.59 -17.54 -3.86
CA GLY A 16 -5.79 -16.59 -4.95
C GLY A 16 -5.08 -16.99 -6.23
N THR A 17 -5.50 -16.37 -7.33
CA THR A 17 -4.87 -16.51 -8.63
C THR A 17 -3.83 -15.43 -8.86
N ILE A 18 -2.61 -15.85 -9.22
CA ILE A 18 -1.48 -14.99 -9.58
C ILE A 18 -0.94 -15.38 -10.96
N GLY A 19 -0.19 -14.52 -11.61
CA GLY A 19 0.40 -14.77 -12.94
C GLY A 19 0.22 -13.59 -13.90
N HIS A 20 0.76 -13.72 -15.09
CA HIS A 20 0.80 -12.66 -16.09
C HIS A 20 -0.60 -12.21 -16.56
N VAL A 21 -0.70 -10.98 -17.08
CA VAL A 21 -1.93 -10.48 -17.71
C VAL A 21 -2.32 -11.39 -18.90
N ASN A 22 -3.62 -11.59 -19.11
CA ASN A 22 -4.17 -12.45 -20.17
C ASN A 22 -3.84 -13.96 -20.09
N HIS A 23 -3.20 -14.46 -19.03
CA HIS A 23 -3.01 -15.91 -18.83
C HIS A 23 -4.28 -16.62 -18.38
N GLY A 24 -5.37 -15.90 -18.10
CA GLY A 24 -6.69 -16.47 -17.82
C GLY A 24 -7.00 -16.68 -16.34
N LYS A 25 -6.43 -15.86 -15.44
CA LYS A 25 -6.70 -15.89 -13.99
C LYS A 25 -8.20 -15.77 -13.68
N THR A 26 -8.83 -14.71 -14.15
CA THR A 26 -10.25 -14.45 -13.93
C THR A 26 -11.15 -15.51 -14.59
N SER A 27 -10.76 -16.02 -15.77
CA SER A 27 -11.45 -17.14 -16.40
C SER A 27 -11.37 -18.42 -15.58
N LEU A 28 -10.19 -18.70 -14.99
CA LEU A 28 -10.01 -19.83 -14.08
C LEU A 28 -10.84 -19.65 -12.81
N THR A 29 -10.84 -18.47 -12.21
CA THR A 29 -11.67 -18.15 -11.04
C THR A 29 -13.15 -18.37 -11.35
N ALA A 30 -13.64 -17.93 -12.52
CA ALA A 30 -15.00 -18.18 -12.96
C ALA A 30 -15.30 -19.68 -13.15
N ALA A 31 -14.35 -20.44 -13.74
CA ALA A 31 -14.48 -21.90 -13.91
C ALA A 31 -14.55 -22.63 -12.56
N ILE A 32 -13.72 -22.27 -11.59
CA ILE A 32 -13.76 -22.85 -10.25
C ILE A 32 -15.12 -22.58 -9.59
N THR A 33 -15.63 -21.34 -9.63
CA THR A 33 -16.94 -21.02 -9.03
C THR A 33 -18.08 -21.77 -9.69
N LYS A 34 -17.98 -22.11 -10.99
CA LYS A 34 -18.99 -22.91 -11.71
C LYS A 34 -19.18 -24.31 -11.14
N PHE A 35 -18.10 -24.94 -10.66
CA PHE A 35 -18.15 -26.33 -10.20
C PHE A 35 -18.18 -26.49 -8.68
N PHE A 36 -17.71 -25.48 -7.93
CA PHE A 36 -17.51 -25.57 -6.48
C PHE A 36 -18.27 -24.51 -5.67
N GLY A 37 -18.96 -23.56 -6.31
CA GLY A 37 -19.66 -22.48 -5.62
C GLY A 37 -20.84 -21.92 -6.37
N GLU A 38 -21.21 -20.68 -6.04
CA GLU A 38 -22.16 -19.90 -6.83
C GLU A 38 -21.40 -19.35 -8.06
N PHE A 39 -21.83 -19.79 -9.25
CA PHE A 39 -21.19 -19.36 -10.49
C PHE A 39 -21.13 -17.83 -10.61
N LYS A 40 -19.93 -17.32 -10.83
CA LYS A 40 -19.66 -15.93 -11.15
C LYS A 40 -19.07 -15.85 -12.55
N ALA A 41 -19.78 -15.18 -13.44
CA ALA A 41 -19.29 -14.93 -14.79
C ALA A 41 -18.12 -13.91 -14.74
N TYR A 42 -17.29 -13.91 -15.78
CA TYR A 42 -16.13 -13.00 -15.91
C TYR A 42 -16.49 -11.54 -15.60
N ASP A 43 -17.59 -11.03 -16.16
CA ASP A 43 -18.08 -9.67 -16.00
C ASP A 43 -18.69 -9.36 -14.62
N GLN A 44 -18.88 -10.38 -13.79
CA GLN A 44 -19.30 -10.25 -12.39
C GLN A 44 -18.11 -10.25 -11.43
N ILE A 45 -16.99 -10.84 -11.85
CA ILE A 45 -15.71 -10.81 -11.13
C ILE A 45 -15.03 -9.47 -11.43
N ASP A 46 -14.74 -9.19 -12.71
CA ASP A 46 -14.26 -7.88 -13.19
C ASP A 46 -15.46 -6.94 -13.38
N ALA A 47 -15.97 -6.43 -12.26
CA ALA A 47 -17.27 -5.74 -12.26
C ALA A 47 -17.18 -4.24 -12.58
N ALA A 48 -16.00 -3.62 -12.38
CA ALA A 48 -15.80 -2.19 -12.57
C ALA A 48 -15.92 -1.78 -14.05
N PRO A 49 -16.50 -0.62 -14.36
CA PRO A 49 -16.63 -0.17 -15.75
C PRO A 49 -15.30 -0.09 -16.51
N GLU A 50 -14.22 0.28 -15.83
CA GLU A 50 -12.90 0.37 -16.41
C GLU A 50 -12.29 -1.01 -16.69
N GLU A 51 -12.51 -2.00 -15.83
CA GLU A 51 -12.12 -3.40 -16.03
C GLU A 51 -12.80 -3.99 -17.28
N LYS A 52 -14.10 -3.77 -17.39
CA LYS A 52 -14.90 -4.20 -18.56
C LYS A 52 -14.44 -3.53 -19.86
N ALA A 53 -14.12 -2.24 -19.80
CA ALA A 53 -13.69 -1.50 -20.98
C ALA A 53 -12.29 -1.92 -21.46
N ARG A 54 -11.39 -2.28 -20.55
CA ARG A 54 -10.02 -2.69 -20.86
C ARG A 54 -9.84 -4.20 -21.01
N GLY A 55 -10.77 -5.01 -20.50
CA GLY A 55 -10.69 -6.47 -20.48
C GLY A 55 -9.56 -7.00 -19.58
N ILE A 56 -9.21 -6.26 -18.51
CA ILE A 56 -8.18 -6.61 -17.55
C ILE A 56 -8.66 -6.35 -16.13
N THR A 57 -8.26 -7.21 -15.19
CA THR A 57 -8.50 -7.02 -13.76
C THR A 57 -7.65 -5.87 -13.22
N ILE A 58 -8.26 -4.91 -12.56
CA ILE A 58 -7.62 -3.74 -11.94
C ILE A 58 -7.60 -3.88 -10.43
N SER A 59 -8.75 -4.18 -9.83
CA SER A 59 -8.92 -4.36 -8.39
C SER A 59 -8.94 -5.85 -8.04
N THR A 60 -8.63 -6.19 -6.80
CA THR A 60 -8.82 -7.56 -6.30
C THR A 60 -10.31 -7.87 -6.21
N ALA A 61 -10.71 -9.02 -6.72
CA ALA A 61 -12.06 -9.52 -6.58
C ALA A 61 -12.09 -10.72 -5.62
N HIS A 62 -13.13 -10.78 -4.76
CA HIS A 62 -13.27 -11.85 -3.79
C HIS A 62 -14.48 -12.71 -4.12
N VAL A 63 -14.27 -14.03 -4.22
CA VAL A 63 -15.32 -15.03 -4.37
C VAL A 63 -15.18 -16.11 -3.31
N GLU A 64 -16.29 -16.80 -2.99
CA GLU A 64 -16.29 -17.95 -2.07
C GLU A 64 -16.74 -19.22 -2.79
N TYR A 65 -16.18 -20.35 -2.40
CA TYR A 65 -16.60 -21.69 -2.81
C TYR A 65 -16.12 -22.75 -1.82
N GLU A 66 -16.60 -23.98 -1.99
CA GLU A 66 -16.26 -25.09 -1.09
C GLU A 66 -15.92 -26.36 -1.88
N THR A 67 -14.93 -27.08 -1.37
CA THR A 67 -14.75 -28.50 -1.68
C THR A 67 -15.41 -29.37 -0.60
N GLU A 68 -15.28 -30.68 -0.69
CA GLU A 68 -15.72 -31.56 0.40
C GLU A 68 -14.96 -31.29 1.71
N ASN A 69 -13.70 -30.89 1.61
CA ASN A 69 -12.78 -30.77 2.73
C ASN A 69 -12.66 -29.36 3.31
N ARG A 70 -12.83 -28.30 2.48
CA ARG A 70 -12.48 -26.92 2.84
C ARG A 70 -13.46 -25.89 2.31
N HIS A 71 -13.55 -24.78 3.03
CA HIS A 71 -14.17 -23.53 2.55
C HIS A 71 -13.07 -22.58 2.11
N TYR A 72 -13.20 -22.01 0.92
CA TYR A 72 -12.23 -21.11 0.32
C TYR A 72 -12.78 -19.69 0.16
N ALA A 73 -11.99 -18.71 0.62
CA ALA A 73 -12.06 -17.34 0.12
C ALA A 73 -11.00 -17.20 -0.98
N HIS A 74 -11.41 -16.83 -2.18
CA HIS A 74 -10.53 -16.71 -3.33
C HIS A 74 -10.39 -15.26 -3.75
N VAL A 75 -9.13 -14.82 -3.88
CA VAL A 75 -8.75 -13.47 -4.30
C VAL A 75 -8.25 -13.54 -5.74
N ASP A 76 -8.99 -12.99 -6.69
CA ASP A 76 -8.52 -12.82 -8.06
C ASP A 76 -7.65 -11.57 -8.16
N CYS A 77 -6.37 -11.75 -8.47
CA CYS A 77 -5.40 -10.65 -8.49
C CYS A 77 -5.20 -10.07 -9.89
N PRO A 78 -5.02 -8.74 -10.02
CA PRO A 78 -4.64 -8.14 -11.29
C PRO A 78 -3.31 -8.69 -11.80
N GLY A 79 -3.17 -8.80 -13.12
CA GLY A 79 -1.95 -9.29 -13.76
C GLY A 79 -1.09 -8.20 -14.39
N HIS A 80 -1.59 -6.98 -14.51
CA HIS A 80 -0.90 -5.89 -15.19
C HIS A 80 0.05 -5.15 -14.24
N ALA A 81 1.24 -4.77 -14.74
CA ALA A 81 2.28 -4.11 -13.96
C ALA A 81 1.82 -2.81 -13.25
N ASP A 82 0.89 -2.05 -13.86
CA ASP A 82 0.37 -0.82 -13.26
C ASP A 82 -0.44 -1.07 -11.98
N PHE A 83 -0.97 -2.28 -11.79
CA PHE A 83 -1.83 -2.65 -10.65
C PHE A 83 -1.15 -3.57 -9.64
N VAL A 84 0.17 -3.65 -9.66
CA VAL A 84 0.96 -4.49 -8.73
C VAL A 84 0.68 -4.14 -7.26
N LYS A 85 0.36 -2.89 -6.95
CA LYS A 85 -0.10 -2.49 -5.60
C LYS A 85 -1.30 -3.32 -5.13
N ASN A 86 -2.29 -3.51 -5.99
CA ASN A 86 -3.47 -4.31 -5.68
C ASN A 86 -3.12 -5.80 -5.62
N MET A 87 -2.18 -6.26 -6.47
CA MET A 87 -1.66 -7.63 -6.41
C MET A 87 -0.96 -7.91 -5.07
N ILE A 88 -0.08 -7.01 -4.60
CA ILE A 88 0.58 -7.15 -3.29
C ILE A 88 -0.44 -7.24 -2.16
N THR A 89 -1.44 -6.36 -2.17
CA THR A 89 -2.52 -6.36 -1.16
C THR A 89 -3.30 -7.68 -1.19
N GLY A 90 -3.65 -8.17 -2.37
CA GLY A 90 -4.34 -9.45 -2.53
C GLY A 90 -3.47 -10.62 -2.08
N ALA A 91 -2.21 -10.67 -2.51
CA ALA A 91 -1.28 -11.73 -2.14
C ALA A 91 -1.02 -11.79 -0.62
N ALA A 92 -0.98 -10.65 0.07
CA ALA A 92 -0.83 -10.61 1.52
C ALA A 92 -1.99 -11.27 2.30
N GLN A 93 -3.11 -11.49 1.63
CA GLN A 93 -4.28 -12.16 2.22
C GLN A 93 -4.27 -13.68 2.01
N MET A 94 -3.42 -14.19 1.12
CA MET A 94 -3.42 -15.61 0.73
C MET A 94 -2.66 -16.48 1.72
N ASP A 95 -3.20 -17.66 1.96
CA ASP A 95 -2.51 -18.77 2.63
C ASP A 95 -1.78 -19.65 1.63
N GLY A 96 -2.27 -19.69 0.38
CA GLY A 96 -1.69 -20.35 -0.77
C GLY A 96 -2.11 -19.66 -2.07
N ALA A 97 -1.45 -19.98 -3.18
CA ALA A 97 -1.77 -19.38 -4.47
C ALA A 97 -1.87 -20.42 -5.60
N ILE A 98 -2.66 -20.11 -6.61
CA ILE A 98 -2.69 -20.79 -7.90
C ILE A 98 -1.94 -19.91 -8.89
N LEU A 99 -0.77 -20.38 -9.34
CA LEU A 99 -0.02 -19.73 -10.41
C LEU A 99 -0.61 -20.14 -11.76
N VAL A 100 -1.15 -19.17 -12.48
CA VAL A 100 -1.74 -19.39 -13.81
C VAL A 100 -0.76 -18.98 -14.89
N VAL A 101 -0.35 -19.95 -15.70
CA VAL A 101 0.56 -19.72 -16.84
C VAL A 101 -0.12 -20.21 -18.12
N SER A 102 -0.08 -19.40 -19.16
CA SER A 102 -0.54 -19.81 -20.50
C SER A 102 0.44 -20.82 -21.10
N ALA A 103 -0.03 -21.97 -21.53
CA ALA A 103 0.78 -22.99 -22.19
C ALA A 103 1.37 -22.52 -23.53
N ALA A 104 0.67 -21.56 -24.19
CA ALA A 104 1.12 -21.01 -25.46
C ALA A 104 2.22 -19.95 -25.31
N ASP A 105 2.22 -19.21 -24.19
CA ASP A 105 3.12 -18.07 -23.97
C ASP A 105 4.28 -18.41 -23.01
N GLY A 106 4.13 -19.43 -22.17
CA GLY A 106 5.09 -19.75 -21.09
C GLY A 106 5.14 -18.69 -19.97
N PRO A 107 6.14 -18.78 -19.08
CA PRO A 107 6.32 -17.77 -18.02
C PRO A 107 6.79 -16.44 -18.57
N MET A 108 6.04 -15.39 -18.25
CA MET A 108 6.21 -14.01 -18.73
C MET A 108 6.73 -13.10 -17.59
N PRO A 109 7.16 -11.85 -17.88
CA PRO A 109 7.77 -10.98 -16.86
C PRO A 109 6.95 -10.80 -15.58
N GLN A 110 5.61 -10.61 -15.66
CA GLN A 110 4.79 -10.50 -14.44
C GLN A 110 4.66 -11.85 -13.71
N THR A 111 4.87 -13.00 -14.37
CA THR A 111 4.93 -14.29 -13.68
C THR A 111 6.06 -14.28 -12.66
N ARG A 112 7.25 -13.79 -13.06
CA ARG A 112 8.43 -13.66 -12.20
C ARG A 112 8.17 -12.67 -11.06
N GLU A 113 7.64 -11.49 -11.37
CA GLU A 113 7.31 -10.47 -10.36
C GLU A 113 6.28 -10.99 -9.34
N HIS A 114 5.24 -11.71 -9.79
CA HIS A 114 4.22 -12.27 -8.90
C HIS A 114 4.77 -13.37 -7.98
N LEU A 115 5.68 -14.23 -8.47
CA LEU A 115 6.34 -15.24 -7.63
C LEU A 115 7.21 -14.57 -6.56
N LEU A 116 8.01 -13.58 -6.95
CA LEU A 116 8.80 -12.81 -6.02
C LEU A 116 7.93 -12.19 -4.92
N LEU A 117 6.86 -11.50 -5.32
CA LEU A 117 5.96 -10.84 -4.38
C LEU A 117 5.20 -11.84 -3.49
N ALA A 118 4.74 -12.95 -4.03
CA ALA A 118 4.12 -14.04 -3.24
C ALA A 118 5.09 -14.56 -2.16
N ARG A 119 6.35 -14.75 -2.51
CA ARG A 119 7.39 -15.15 -1.57
C ARG A 119 7.60 -14.09 -0.48
N GLN A 120 7.62 -12.82 -0.87
CA GLN A 120 7.81 -11.69 0.04
C GLN A 120 6.70 -11.55 1.07
N VAL A 121 5.44 -11.64 0.63
CA VAL A 121 4.28 -11.53 1.53
C VAL A 121 4.03 -12.80 2.34
N GLY A 122 4.79 -13.88 2.07
CA GLY A 122 4.77 -15.10 2.85
C GLY A 122 3.69 -16.12 2.43
N VAL A 123 3.31 -16.15 1.14
CA VAL A 123 2.47 -17.23 0.60
C VAL A 123 3.17 -18.57 0.84
N ALA A 124 2.51 -19.48 1.57
CA ALA A 124 3.15 -20.68 2.08
C ALA A 124 3.37 -21.74 1.00
N ALA A 125 2.46 -21.88 0.04
CA ALA A 125 2.51 -22.91 -1.00
C ALA A 125 1.83 -22.40 -2.28
N ILE A 126 2.28 -22.93 -3.43
CA ILE A 126 1.76 -22.63 -4.77
C ILE A 126 1.38 -23.92 -5.46
N VAL A 127 0.26 -23.92 -6.18
CA VAL A 127 -0.12 -24.95 -7.16
C VAL A 127 -0.14 -24.30 -8.53
N VAL A 128 0.29 -24.97 -9.58
CA VAL A 128 0.34 -24.40 -10.93
C VAL A 128 -0.81 -24.92 -11.78
N PHE A 129 -1.48 -23.99 -12.47
CA PHE A 129 -2.42 -24.32 -13.53
C PHE A 129 -1.87 -23.85 -14.88
N LEU A 130 -1.45 -24.83 -15.71
CA LEU A 130 -1.01 -24.60 -17.08
C LEU A 130 -2.25 -24.46 -17.97
N ASN A 131 -2.67 -23.23 -18.18
CA ASN A 131 -3.92 -22.87 -18.86
C ASN A 131 -3.75 -22.81 -20.39
N LYS A 132 -4.84 -22.84 -21.12
CA LYS A 132 -4.91 -22.74 -22.59
C LYS A 132 -4.19 -23.88 -23.32
N VAL A 133 -4.17 -25.08 -22.77
CA VAL A 133 -3.58 -26.24 -23.44
C VAL A 133 -4.25 -26.59 -24.76
N ASP A 134 -5.51 -26.18 -24.92
CA ASP A 134 -6.28 -26.26 -26.17
C ASP A 134 -5.65 -25.50 -27.34
N GLN A 135 -4.76 -24.55 -27.07
CA GLN A 135 -4.05 -23.77 -28.09
C GLN A 135 -2.70 -24.37 -28.51
N VAL A 136 -2.25 -25.44 -27.82
CA VAL A 136 -0.94 -26.07 -28.06
C VAL A 136 -1.16 -27.48 -28.58
N GLY A 137 -0.80 -27.69 -29.83
CA GLY A 137 -0.98 -29.00 -30.50
C GLY A 137 0.17 -29.99 -30.27
N ASP A 138 1.30 -29.54 -29.71
CA ASP A 138 2.48 -30.35 -29.49
C ASP A 138 2.68 -30.64 -27.99
N PRO A 139 2.58 -31.91 -27.55
CA PRO A 139 2.79 -32.27 -26.15
C PRO A 139 4.21 -31.98 -25.64
N GLU A 140 5.24 -32.00 -26.49
CA GLU A 140 6.63 -31.75 -26.11
C GLU A 140 6.81 -30.29 -25.67
N LEU A 141 6.04 -29.34 -26.27
CA LEU A 141 6.04 -27.95 -25.84
C LEU A 141 5.45 -27.77 -24.45
N LEU A 142 4.42 -28.53 -24.10
CA LEU A 142 3.85 -28.51 -22.73
C LEU A 142 4.88 -28.96 -21.71
N ASP A 143 5.63 -30.04 -22.00
CA ASP A 143 6.69 -30.55 -21.11
C ASP A 143 7.81 -29.50 -20.94
N LEU A 144 8.17 -28.81 -21.99
CA LEU A 144 9.19 -27.76 -21.96
C LEU A 144 8.75 -26.56 -21.10
N VAL A 145 7.51 -26.11 -21.26
CA VAL A 145 6.95 -25.01 -20.47
C VAL A 145 6.86 -25.40 -18.98
N GLU A 146 6.47 -26.65 -18.67
CA GLU A 146 6.49 -27.13 -17.29
C GLU A 146 7.89 -27.11 -16.69
N LEU A 147 8.90 -27.54 -17.44
CA LEU A 147 10.29 -27.52 -16.97
C LEU A 147 10.73 -26.08 -16.66
N GLU A 148 10.44 -25.13 -17.55
CA GLU A 148 10.76 -23.71 -17.35
C GLU A 148 10.07 -23.15 -16.10
N ILE A 149 8.80 -23.53 -15.85
CA ILE A 149 8.07 -23.10 -14.65
C ILE A 149 8.71 -23.71 -13.39
N ARG A 150 9.14 -24.99 -13.40
CA ARG A 150 9.82 -25.63 -12.26
C ARG A 150 11.14 -24.96 -11.92
N GLU A 151 11.96 -24.65 -12.94
CA GLU A 151 13.20 -23.92 -12.77
C GLU A 151 12.93 -22.51 -12.19
N LEU A 152 11.91 -21.83 -12.70
CA LEU A 152 11.52 -20.52 -12.21
C LEU A 152 11.05 -20.55 -10.74
N LEU A 153 10.21 -21.50 -10.36
CA LEU A 153 9.75 -21.68 -8.98
C LEU A 153 10.92 -21.95 -8.04
N SER A 154 11.86 -22.81 -8.45
CA SER A 154 13.07 -23.12 -7.69
C SER A 154 13.97 -21.89 -7.51
N ALA A 155 14.08 -21.03 -8.51
CA ALA A 155 14.84 -19.79 -8.44
C ALA A 155 14.26 -18.77 -7.42
N TYR A 156 12.96 -18.89 -7.08
CA TYR A 156 12.29 -18.06 -6.06
C TYR A 156 12.04 -18.80 -4.73
N ASP A 157 12.85 -19.84 -4.43
CA ASP A 157 12.79 -20.62 -3.19
C ASP A 157 11.45 -21.36 -2.96
N PHE A 158 10.73 -21.71 -4.01
CA PHE A 158 9.64 -22.66 -3.95
C PHE A 158 10.15 -24.05 -4.39
N PRO A 159 9.61 -25.16 -3.84
CA PRO A 159 10.07 -26.51 -4.19
C PRO A 159 9.56 -26.94 -5.58
N GLY A 160 10.14 -26.34 -6.65
CA GLY A 160 9.67 -26.45 -8.03
C GLY A 160 9.44 -27.88 -8.53
N ASP A 161 10.28 -28.85 -8.08
CA ASP A 161 10.15 -30.26 -8.49
C ASP A 161 8.92 -30.94 -7.87
N ASP A 162 8.52 -30.53 -6.65
CA ASP A 162 7.43 -31.16 -5.89
C ASP A 162 6.08 -30.48 -6.09
N ILE A 163 6.05 -29.30 -6.75
CA ILE A 163 4.82 -28.52 -6.93
C ILE A 163 3.89 -29.20 -7.92
N PRO A 164 2.60 -29.45 -7.56
CA PRO A 164 1.61 -29.96 -8.49
C PRO A 164 1.38 -29.00 -9.67
N MET A 165 1.41 -29.55 -10.89
CA MET A 165 1.08 -28.82 -12.12
C MET A 165 -0.05 -29.52 -12.85
N ILE A 166 -1.13 -28.79 -13.09
CA ILE A 166 -2.33 -29.27 -13.75
C ILE A 166 -2.45 -28.61 -15.11
N ARG A 167 -2.57 -29.42 -16.16
CA ARG A 167 -2.80 -28.99 -17.54
C ARG A 167 -4.29 -28.86 -17.80
N GLY A 168 -4.74 -27.72 -18.32
CA GLY A 168 -6.16 -27.54 -18.58
C GLY A 168 -6.49 -26.31 -19.43
N SER A 169 -7.77 -26.12 -19.67
CA SER A 169 -8.34 -24.96 -20.32
C SER A 169 -9.52 -24.44 -19.51
N ALA A 170 -9.33 -23.26 -18.89
CA ALA A 170 -10.41 -22.60 -18.17
C ALA A 170 -11.59 -22.25 -19.11
N LEU A 171 -11.29 -21.93 -20.38
CA LEU A 171 -12.32 -21.66 -21.39
C LEU A 171 -13.12 -22.90 -21.72
N ALA A 172 -12.44 -24.05 -21.97
CA ALA A 172 -13.11 -25.33 -22.22
C ALA A 172 -14.01 -25.74 -21.04
N ALA A 173 -13.58 -25.50 -19.80
CA ALA A 173 -14.37 -25.73 -18.60
C ALA A 173 -15.63 -24.84 -18.55
N LEU A 174 -15.51 -23.57 -18.92
CA LEU A 174 -16.64 -22.63 -18.96
C LEU A 174 -17.65 -22.95 -20.06
N GLU A 175 -17.17 -23.31 -21.24
CA GLU A 175 -18.00 -23.64 -22.41
C GLU A 175 -18.53 -25.06 -22.40
N GLY A 176 -17.84 -25.97 -21.69
CA GLY A 176 -18.13 -27.41 -21.71
C GLY A 176 -17.73 -28.07 -23.03
N SER A 177 -16.76 -27.50 -23.74
CA SER A 177 -16.33 -27.95 -25.08
C SER A 177 -15.45 -29.18 -25.03
N ASP A 178 -14.68 -29.36 -23.97
CA ASP A 178 -13.84 -30.54 -23.68
C ASP A 178 -13.91 -30.85 -22.18
N LYS A 179 -14.22 -32.11 -21.86
CA LYS A 179 -14.36 -32.51 -20.47
C LYS A 179 -13.02 -32.75 -19.81
N GLU A 180 -12.08 -33.37 -20.49
CA GLU A 180 -10.79 -33.78 -19.94
C GLU A 180 -9.92 -32.56 -19.57
N THR A 181 -9.71 -31.65 -20.51
CA THR A 181 -8.94 -30.41 -20.30
C THR A 181 -9.74 -29.31 -19.61
N GLY A 182 -11.07 -29.43 -19.55
CA GLY A 182 -12.00 -28.50 -18.91
C GLY A 182 -12.40 -28.92 -17.50
N GLU A 183 -13.59 -29.52 -17.33
CA GLU A 183 -14.15 -29.85 -16.01
C GLU A 183 -13.25 -30.74 -15.18
N ASP A 184 -12.71 -31.83 -15.78
CA ASP A 184 -11.90 -32.80 -15.04
C ASP A 184 -10.60 -32.16 -14.57
N ALA A 185 -9.97 -31.30 -15.39
CA ALA A 185 -8.78 -30.52 -15.00
C ALA A 185 -9.06 -29.54 -13.86
N ILE A 186 -10.22 -28.85 -13.84
CA ILE A 186 -10.60 -27.96 -12.72
C ILE A 186 -10.82 -28.77 -11.43
N ARG A 187 -11.44 -29.94 -11.52
CA ARG A 187 -11.61 -30.82 -10.35
C ARG A 187 -10.28 -31.32 -9.82
N GLN A 188 -9.39 -31.78 -10.70
CA GLN A 188 -8.04 -32.18 -10.33
C GLN A 188 -7.25 -31.03 -9.69
N LEU A 189 -7.35 -29.82 -10.24
CA LEU A 189 -6.74 -28.63 -9.63
C LEU A 189 -7.17 -28.46 -8.17
N MET A 190 -8.47 -28.56 -7.90
CA MET A 190 -8.99 -28.34 -6.54
C MET A 190 -8.67 -29.51 -5.60
N GLU A 191 -8.53 -30.74 -6.11
CA GLU A 191 -8.02 -31.87 -5.34
C GLU A 191 -6.56 -31.66 -4.92
N GLU A 192 -5.71 -31.17 -5.84
CA GLU A 192 -4.31 -30.85 -5.54
C GLU A 192 -4.19 -29.64 -4.60
N VAL A 193 -5.04 -28.63 -4.76
CA VAL A 193 -5.11 -27.49 -3.83
C VAL A 193 -5.49 -27.95 -2.42
N ASP A 194 -6.48 -28.84 -2.28
CA ASP A 194 -6.87 -29.43 -0.99
C ASP A 194 -5.73 -30.24 -0.35
N ALA A 195 -4.97 -30.97 -1.17
CA ALA A 195 -3.90 -31.85 -0.70
C ALA A 195 -2.59 -31.12 -0.40
N TYR A 196 -2.17 -30.21 -1.29
CA TYR A 196 -0.84 -29.61 -1.26
C TYR A 196 -0.75 -28.33 -0.42
N ILE A 197 -1.78 -27.47 -0.46
CA ILE A 197 -1.77 -26.24 0.32
C ILE A 197 -2.05 -26.57 1.80
N PRO A 198 -1.13 -26.22 2.73
CA PRO A 198 -1.32 -26.55 4.12
C PRO A 198 -2.49 -25.80 4.72
N THR A 199 -3.21 -26.43 5.66
CA THR A 199 -4.18 -25.71 6.47
C THR A 199 -3.43 -24.72 7.38
N PRO A 200 -3.67 -23.40 7.26
CA PRO A 200 -2.88 -22.42 7.95
C PRO A 200 -3.15 -22.44 9.46
N ALA A 201 -2.09 -22.24 10.25
CA ALA A 201 -2.23 -21.96 11.67
C ALA A 201 -2.90 -20.60 11.86
N ARG A 202 -3.92 -20.53 12.70
CA ARG A 202 -4.65 -19.29 12.99
C ARG A 202 -4.25 -18.77 14.37
N PRO A 203 -3.53 -17.63 14.47
CA PRO A 203 -3.10 -17.06 15.76
C PRO A 203 -4.27 -16.34 16.45
N VAL A 204 -5.26 -17.10 16.91
CA VAL A 204 -6.50 -16.57 17.55
C VAL A 204 -6.25 -16.08 18.97
N ASP A 205 -5.21 -16.55 19.65
CA ASP A 205 -4.87 -16.17 21.03
C ASP A 205 -4.10 -14.84 21.13
N LEU A 206 -3.66 -14.29 20.00
CA LEU A 206 -2.98 -12.99 19.95
C LEU A 206 -4.00 -11.84 19.97
N PRO A 207 -3.58 -10.61 20.35
CA PRO A 207 -4.43 -9.42 20.23
C PRO A 207 -4.91 -9.22 18.79
N PHE A 208 -6.20 -8.88 18.65
CA PHE A 208 -6.83 -8.63 17.34
C PHE A 208 -6.05 -7.61 16.51
N LEU A 209 -5.86 -7.92 15.22
CA LEU A 209 -5.32 -7.02 14.21
C LEU A 209 -5.89 -7.37 12.83
N MET A 210 -6.37 -6.35 12.11
CA MET A 210 -6.87 -6.45 10.75
C MET A 210 -6.38 -5.25 9.93
N PRO A 211 -5.52 -5.44 8.91
CA PRO A 211 -5.19 -4.40 7.93
C PRO A 211 -6.44 -3.99 7.14
N ILE A 212 -6.61 -2.69 6.92
CA ILE A 212 -7.73 -2.15 6.15
C ILE A 212 -7.38 -2.20 4.67
N GLU A 213 -8.21 -2.86 3.89
CA GLU A 213 -8.09 -3.01 2.44
C GLU A 213 -8.93 -2.00 1.69
N ASP A 214 -10.20 -1.91 2.05
CA ASP A 214 -11.15 -0.98 1.47
C ASP A 214 -12.07 -0.36 2.51
N VAL A 215 -12.65 0.80 2.16
CA VAL A 215 -13.57 1.56 2.99
C VAL A 215 -14.84 1.84 2.20
N PHE A 216 -15.99 1.54 2.79
CA PHE A 216 -17.29 1.76 2.19
C PHE A 216 -18.21 2.55 3.10
N SER A 217 -19.01 3.46 2.53
CA SER A 217 -20.07 4.16 3.24
C SER A 217 -21.41 3.42 3.02
N LEU A 218 -22.05 3.01 4.11
CA LEU A 218 -23.41 2.47 4.06
C LEU A 218 -24.39 3.56 4.51
N GLY A 219 -25.17 4.10 3.56
CA GLY A 219 -26.14 5.18 3.81
C GLY A 219 -27.00 4.91 5.05
N GLY A 220 -26.89 5.78 6.07
CA GLY A 220 -27.61 5.70 7.33
C GLY A 220 -27.14 4.62 8.32
N ARG A 221 -26.07 3.85 8.03
CA ARG A 221 -25.54 2.80 8.89
C ARG A 221 -24.13 3.03 9.40
N GLY A 222 -23.34 3.88 8.72
CA GLY A 222 -21.97 4.20 9.09
C GLY A 222 -20.92 3.69 8.08
N THR A 223 -19.67 3.68 8.49
CA THR A 223 -18.53 3.26 7.67
C THR A 223 -18.23 1.77 7.90
N VAL A 224 -18.06 1.04 6.80
CA VAL A 224 -17.59 -0.35 6.79
C VAL A 224 -16.17 -0.38 6.26
N VAL A 225 -15.29 -1.05 6.97
CA VAL A 225 -13.94 -1.34 6.52
C VAL A 225 -13.80 -2.83 6.26
N THR A 226 -13.12 -3.19 5.18
CA THR A 226 -12.87 -4.60 4.83
C THR A 226 -11.39 -4.94 5.00
N GLY A 227 -11.12 -6.21 5.24
CA GLY A 227 -9.78 -6.75 5.33
C GLY A 227 -9.78 -8.19 5.81
N ARG A 228 -8.62 -8.81 5.77
CA ARG A 228 -8.37 -10.11 6.38
C ARG A 228 -7.93 -9.91 7.83
N VAL A 229 -8.55 -10.62 8.75
CA VAL A 229 -8.07 -10.68 10.14
C VAL A 229 -6.72 -11.39 10.17
N GLU A 230 -5.65 -10.65 10.48
CA GLU A 230 -4.28 -11.19 10.53
C GLU A 230 -4.09 -12.06 11.76
N ARG A 231 -4.61 -11.62 12.92
CA ARG A 231 -4.53 -12.33 14.19
C ARG A 231 -5.66 -11.97 15.13
N GLY A 232 -5.88 -12.80 16.14
CA GLY A 232 -6.86 -12.58 17.19
C GLY A 232 -8.29 -12.85 16.79
N ILE A 233 -9.20 -12.40 17.64
CA ILE A 233 -10.66 -12.49 17.48
C ILE A 233 -11.24 -11.11 17.74
N ILE A 234 -12.30 -10.75 17.03
CA ILE A 234 -13.12 -9.55 17.25
C ILE A 234 -14.59 -9.92 17.31
N LYS A 235 -15.31 -9.40 18.30
CA LYS A 235 -16.75 -9.59 18.49
C LYS A 235 -17.51 -8.30 18.28
N ILE A 236 -18.78 -8.42 17.94
CA ILE A 236 -19.69 -7.28 17.93
C ILE A 236 -19.74 -6.66 19.33
N GLY A 237 -19.61 -5.34 19.41
CA GLY A 237 -19.60 -4.57 20.65
C GLY A 237 -18.21 -4.30 21.23
N GLU A 238 -17.15 -4.91 20.71
CA GLU A 238 -15.78 -4.65 21.17
C GLU A 238 -15.21 -3.34 20.61
N GLU A 239 -14.37 -2.70 21.44
CA GLU A 239 -13.64 -1.48 21.08
C GLU A 239 -12.37 -1.85 20.32
N VAL A 240 -12.07 -1.07 19.27
CA VAL A 240 -10.86 -1.16 18.46
C VAL A 240 -10.24 0.21 18.27
N GLU A 241 -8.95 0.23 17.94
CA GLU A 241 -8.22 1.42 17.50
C GLU A 241 -7.92 1.34 16.00
N ILE A 242 -8.11 2.46 15.33
CA ILE A 242 -7.64 2.70 13.95
C ILE A 242 -6.24 3.29 14.06
N VAL A 243 -5.21 2.55 13.60
CA VAL A 243 -3.80 2.88 13.82
C VAL A 243 -3.06 3.06 12.49
N GLY A 244 -2.19 4.06 12.42
CA GLY A 244 -1.32 4.36 11.28
C GLY A 244 -1.83 5.49 10.40
N ILE A 245 -0.93 6.08 9.63
CA ILE A 245 -1.12 7.19 8.69
C ILE A 245 -1.58 8.48 9.38
N ARG A 246 -2.64 8.41 10.16
CA ARG A 246 -3.26 9.53 10.92
C ARG A 246 -3.17 9.30 12.42
N ALA A 247 -3.64 10.27 13.19
CA ALA A 247 -3.78 10.13 14.64
C ALA A 247 -4.68 8.93 14.97
N THR A 248 -4.26 8.12 15.94
CA THR A 248 -5.00 6.93 16.38
C THR A 248 -6.39 7.33 16.92
N GLN A 249 -7.42 6.65 16.42
CA GLN A 249 -8.81 6.87 16.82
C GLN A 249 -9.39 5.59 17.42
N LYS A 250 -10.30 5.74 18.38
CA LYS A 250 -11.05 4.63 18.98
C LYS A 250 -12.45 4.54 18.41
N THR A 251 -12.92 3.34 18.21
CA THR A 251 -14.29 3.07 17.76
C THR A 251 -14.77 1.72 18.27
N THR A 252 -16.05 1.42 18.04
CA THR A 252 -16.66 0.14 18.42
C THR A 252 -17.15 -0.58 17.17
N VAL A 253 -16.87 -1.86 17.07
CA VAL A 253 -17.40 -2.72 16.02
C VAL A 253 -18.87 -3.01 16.29
N THR A 254 -19.77 -2.60 15.40
CA THR A 254 -21.23 -2.77 15.56
C THR A 254 -21.82 -3.87 14.68
N GLY A 255 -21.03 -4.39 13.74
CA GLY A 255 -21.43 -5.49 12.86
C GLY A 255 -20.22 -6.17 12.24
N VAL A 256 -20.34 -7.48 12.02
CA VAL A 256 -19.34 -8.32 11.36
C VAL A 256 -20.04 -9.07 10.23
N GLU A 257 -19.48 -8.99 9.02
CA GLU A 257 -20.06 -9.61 7.83
C GLU A 257 -18.96 -10.29 7.00
N MET A 258 -19.22 -11.49 6.51
CA MET A 258 -18.37 -12.22 5.59
C MET A 258 -19.20 -12.76 4.43
N PHE A 259 -18.84 -12.44 3.18
CA PHE A 259 -19.58 -12.85 1.97
C PHE A 259 -21.11 -12.61 2.08
N ARG A 260 -21.51 -11.41 2.55
CA ARG A 260 -22.91 -11.00 2.77
C ARG A 260 -23.66 -11.81 3.84
N LYS A 261 -22.99 -12.67 4.61
CA LYS A 261 -23.53 -13.41 5.75
C LYS A 261 -23.10 -12.73 7.05
N LEU A 262 -23.99 -12.68 8.04
CA LEU A 262 -23.71 -12.09 9.34
C LEU A 262 -22.93 -13.06 10.23
N LEU A 263 -21.95 -12.53 10.98
CA LEU A 263 -21.22 -13.27 12.02
C LEU A 263 -21.38 -12.57 13.38
N ASP A 264 -21.32 -13.35 14.46
CA ASP A 264 -21.24 -12.81 15.82
C ASP A 264 -19.79 -12.34 16.14
N GLN A 265 -18.81 -12.98 15.51
CA GLN A 265 -17.39 -12.70 15.65
C GLN A 265 -16.59 -13.06 14.40
N ALA A 266 -15.46 -12.36 14.18
CA ALA A 266 -14.43 -12.74 13.22
C ALA A 266 -13.18 -13.21 13.95
N GLN A 267 -12.39 -14.07 13.29
CA GLN A 267 -11.14 -14.60 13.82
C GLN A 267 -10.03 -14.58 12.76
N ALA A 268 -8.80 -14.78 13.22
CA ALA A 268 -7.63 -14.87 12.35
C ALA A 268 -7.91 -15.74 11.10
N GLY A 269 -7.64 -15.18 9.93
CA GLY A 269 -7.88 -15.78 8.62
C GLY A 269 -9.18 -15.40 7.94
N ASP A 270 -10.16 -14.85 8.64
CA ASP A 270 -11.43 -14.45 8.03
C ASP A 270 -11.27 -13.17 7.21
N ASN A 271 -11.84 -13.13 6.01
CA ASN A 271 -11.99 -11.91 5.20
C ASN A 271 -13.35 -11.30 5.52
N VAL A 272 -13.36 -10.16 6.20
CA VAL A 272 -14.59 -9.59 6.76
C VAL A 272 -14.74 -8.10 6.49
N GLY A 273 -16.01 -7.67 6.47
CA GLY A 273 -16.39 -6.27 6.62
C GLY A 273 -16.79 -5.99 8.06
N LEU A 274 -16.18 -4.98 8.67
CA LEU A 274 -16.48 -4.52 10.03
C LEU A 274 -17.19 -3.17 9.97
N LEU A 275 -18.38 -3.08 10.54
CA LEU A 275 -19.14 -1.85 10.66
C LEU A 275 -18.66 -1.08 11.89
N LEU A 276 -18.18 0.15 11.70
CA LEU A 276 -17.61 1.00 12.75
C LEU A 276 -18.62 2.07 13.18
N ARG A 277 -18.66 2.31 14.50
CA ARG A 277 -19.56 3.31 15.11
C ARG A 277 -18.94 4.70 15.04
N GLY A 278 -19.67 5.68 14.50
CA GLY A 278 -19.31 7.09 14.61
C GLY A 278 -18.04 7.49 13.89
N ILE A 279 -17.61 6.69 12.91
CA ILE A 279 -16.46 6.98 12.04
C ILE A 279 -16.99 7.44 10.70
N GLU A 280 -16.59 8.63 10.28
CA GLU A 280 -16.85 9.13 8.93
C GLU A 280 -15.98 8.39 7.91
N HIS A 281 -16.48 8.23 6.68
CA HIS A 281 -15.76 7.55 5.60
C HIS A 281 -14.34 8.14 5.39
N ASP A 282 -14.23 9.48 5.42
CA ASP A 282 -12.98 10.19 5.15
C ASP A 282 -12.02 10.20 6.36
N ALA A 283 -12.45 9.69 7.52
CA ALA A 283 -11.64 9.59 8.73
C ALA A 283 -10.80 8.29 8.79
N VAL A 284 -11.07 7.34 7.89
CA VAL A 284 -10.38 6.06 7.80
C VAL A 284 -9.99 5.79 6.34
N GLU A 285 -8.83 5.17 6.14
CA GLU A 285 -8.33 4.89 4.78
C GLU A 285 -7.59 3.56 4.71
N ARG A 286 -7.48 3.05 3.48
CA ARG A 286 -6.67 1.86 3.18
C ARG A 286 -5.23 2.07 3.67
N GLY A 287 -4.67 1.02 4.27
CA GLY A 287 -3.30 1.03 4.78
C GLY A 287 -3.19 1.26 6.28
N GLN A 288 -4.25 1.78 6.91
CA GLN A 288 -4.38 1.73 8.37
C GLN A 288 -4.70 0.31 8.84
N VAL A 289 -4.59 0.06 10.13
CA VAL A 289 -5.02 -1.20 10.74
C VAL A 289 -6.06 -0.97 11.81
N LEU A 290 -7.00 -1.92 11.93
CA LEU A 290 -7.81 -2.06 13.14
C LEU A 290 -7.07 -2.98 14.10
N ALA A 291 -6.92 -2.56 15.34
CA ALA A 291 -6.22 -3.32 16.35
C ALA A 291 -6.95 -3.26 17.70
N LYS A 292 -6.68 -4.27 18.56
CA LYS A 292 -7.10 -4.20 19.96
C LYS A 292 -6.47 -2.97 20.61
N PRO A 293 -7.21 -2.18 21.41
CA PRO A 293 -6.69 -0.97 22.02
C PRO A 293 -5.36 -1.18 22.74
N GLY A 294 -4.36 -0.34 22.39
CA GLY A 294 -3.02 -0.37 22.99
C GLY A 294 -2.12 -1.52 22.54
N SER A 295 -2.55 -2.38 21.62
CA SER A 295 -1.76 -3.53 21.17
C SER A 295 -0.75 -3.20 20.05
N VAL A 296 -0.98 -2.13 19.30
CA VAL A 296 -0.12 -1.69 18.20
C VAL A 296 0.10 -0.19 18.30
N THR A 297 1.33 0.25 18.05
CA THR A 297 1.69 1.67 17.98
C THR A 297 2.21 2.00 16.59
N PRO A 298 1.89 3.19 16.04
CA PRO A 298 2.44 3.60 14.77
C PRO A 298 3.89 4.10 14.92
N HIS A 299 4.73 3.77 13.94
CA HIS A 299 6.14 4.14 13.93
C HIS A 299 6.55 4.69 12.56
N THR A 300 7.54 5.59 12.56
CA THR A 300 8.17 6.12 11.35
C THR A 300 9.59 5.60 11.16
N LYS A 301 10.26 5.16 12.24
CA LYS A 301 11.68 4.77 12.20
C LYS A 301 11.88 3.32 12.62
N PHE A 302 12.65 2.59 11.83
CA PHE A 302 13.00 1.20 12.10
C PHE A 302 14.32 0.83 11.44
N LYS A 303 14.93 -0.26 11.91
CA LYS A 303 16.03 -0.93 11.22
C LYS A 303 15.48 -2.06 10.37
N ALA A 304 16.04 -2.25 9.19
CA ALA A 304 15.62 -3.30 8.27
C ALA A 304 16.82 -4.07 7.73
N GLU A 305 16.62 -5.35 7.51
CA GLU A 305 17.44 -6.14 6.61
C GLU A 305 16.81 -6.08 5.23
N ILE A 306 17.57 -5.61 4.23
CA ILE A 306 17.08 -5.35 2.89
C ILE A 306 17.94 -6.13 1.89
N TYR A 307 17.30 -6.93 1.06
CA TYR A 307 17.88 -7.53 -0.14
C TYR A 307 17.53 -6.66 -1.35
N VAL A 308 18.52 -6.26 -2.11
CA VAL A 308 18.35 -5.48 -3.35
C VAL A 308 18.35 -6.42 -4.53
N LEU A 309 17.23 -6.45 -5.26
CA LEU A 309 17.04 -7.36 -6.39
C LEU A 309 18.06 -7.12 -7.49
N THR A 310 18.56 -8.21 -8.05
CA THR A 310 19.43 -8.19 -9.23
C THR A 310 18.65 -7.79 -10.49
N THR A 311 19.37 -7.47 -11.54
CA THR A 311 18.80 -7.21 -12.88
C THR A 311 18.01 -8.41 -13.42
N ASP A 312 18.53 -9.63 -13.19
CA ASP A 312 17.91 -10.87 -13.68
C ASP A 312 16.60 -11.18 -12.94
N GLU A 313 16.46 -10.71 -11.70
CA GLU A 313 15.23 -10.76 -10.90
C GLU A 313 14.24 -9.62 -11.24
N GLY A 314 14.54 -8.80 -12.24
CA GLY A 314 13.71 -7.65 -12.63
C GLY A 314 13.97 -6.39 -11.81
N GLY A 315 15.00 -6.39 -10.96
CA GLY A 315 15.39 -5.30 -10.10
C GLY A 315 16.11 -4.16 -10.81
N ARG A 316 16.99 -3.49 -10.08
CA ARG A 316 17.75 -2.33 -10.57
C ARG A 316 18.93 -2.74 -11.43
N HIS A 317 19.32 -1.86 -12.36
CA HIS A 317 20.56 -1.96 -13.14
C HIS A 317 21.70 -1.12 -12.54
N THR A 318 21.40 -0.23 -11.61
CA THR A 318 22.35 0.73 -11.04
C THR A 318 22.32 0.67 -9.52
N PRO A 319 23.45 0.94 -8.85
CA PRO A 319 23.49 1.06 -7.41
C PRO A 319 22.60 2.22 -6.92
N PHE A 320 22.26 2.22 -5.66
CA PHE A 320 21.73 3.39 -4.98
C PHE A 320 22.69 3.87 -3.87
N PHE A 321 22.57 5.13 -3.53
CA PHE A 321 23.42 5.82 -2.57
C PHE A 321 22.66 6.17 -1.29
N ALA A 322 23.36 6.67 -0.29
CA ALA A 322 22.74 7.20 0.91
C ALA A 322 21.63 8.21 0.59
N ASN A 323 20.61 8.28 1.45
CA ASN A 323 19.40 9.11 1.28
C ASN A 323 18.48 8.71 0.12
N HIS A 324 18.58 7.47 -0.32
CA HIS A 324 17.67 6.91 -1.30
C HIS A 324 16.23 6.87 -0.77
N ARG A 325 15.22 7.16 -1.62
CA ARG A 325 13.82 7.31 -1.22
C ARG A 325 12.87 6.45 -2.07
N PRO A 326 12.85 5.14 -1.88
CA PRO A 326 11.89 4.27 -2.53
C PRO A 326 10.52 4.29 -1.84
N GLN A 327 9.55 3.61 -2.44
CA GLN A 327 8.28 3.28 -1.81
C GLN A 327 8.39 1.94 -1.09
N PHE A 328 7.98 1.92 0.17
CA PHE A 328 7.90 0.73 1.01
C PHE A 328 6.45 0.24 1.05
N TYR A 329 6.24 -1.02 0.77
CA TYR A 329 4.93 -1.67 0.78
C TYR A 329 4.83 -2.58 2.00
N PHE A 330 3.97 -2.20 2.94
CA PHE A 330 3.66 -2.95 4.15
C PHE A 330 2.18 -3.33 4.14
N ARG A 331 1.84 -4.62 4.29
CA ARG A 331 0.42 -5.04 4.30
C ARG A 331 -0.37 -4.43 3.14
N THR A 332 -1.30 -3.53 3.45
CA THR A 332 -2.18 -2.86 2.47
C THR A 332 -1.75 -1.43 2.12
N THR A 333 -0.64 -0.92 2.70
CA THR A 333 -0.16 0.45 2.49
C THR A 333 1.13 0.52 1.69
N ASP A 334 1.34 1.63 1.02
CA ASP A 334 2.62 2.06 0.47
C ASP A 334 2.99 3.43 1.02
N VAL A 335 4.24 3.58 1.40
CA VAL A 335 4.75 4.82 1.98
C VAL A 335 6.18 5.07 1.52
N THR A 336 6.50 6.32 1.19
CA THR A 336 7.87 6.73 0.87
C THR A 336 8.71 6.72 2.14
N GLY A 337 9.92 6.14 2.07
CA GLY A 337 10.86 6.14 3.19
C GLY A 337 12.26 6.52 2.74
N LEU A 338 13.02 7.12 3.63
CA LEU A 338 14.44 7.46 3.48
C LEU A 338 15.28 6.30 4.01
N ILE A 339 16.23 5.83 3.20
CA ILE A 339 17.21 4.82 3.60
C ILE A 339 18.51 5.51 4.01
N THR A 340 18.96 5.26 5.23
CA THR A 340 20.26 5.68 5.73
C THR A 340 21.16 4.45 5.79
N LEU A 341 22.27 4.51 5.05
CA LEU A 341 23.25 3.42 4.98
C LEU A 341 24.14 3.40 6.21
N PRO A 342 24.68 2.22 6.61
CA PRO A 342 25.65 2.12 7.69
C PRO A 342 26.92 2.95 7.42
N GLU A 343 27.61 3.36 8.47
CA GLU A 343 28.90 4.06 8.35
C GLU A 343 29.89 3.24 7.51
N GLY A 344 30.53 3.90 6.55
CA GLY A 344 31.50 3.28 5.63
C GLY A 344 30.90 2.65 4.38
N THR A 345 29.56 2.62 4.25
CA THR A 345 28.88 2.17 3.02
C THR A 345 28.46 3.37 2.18
N GLU A 346 29.10 3.58 1.04
CA GLU A 346 28.80 4.70 0.15
C GLU A 346 27.67 4.37 -0.83
N MET A 347 27.59 3.11 -1.28
CA MET A 347 26.58 2.64 -2.24
C MET A 347 26.18 1.19 -1.97
N VAL A 348 25.04 0.79 -2.51
CA VAL A 348 24.50 -0.58 -2.46
C VAL A 348 24.26 -1.06 -3.88
N MET A 349 24.80 -2.23 -4.22
CA MET A 349 24.68 -2.84 -5.54
C MET A 349 23.44 -3.74 -5.64
N PRO A 350 22.87 -3.94 -6.84
CA PRO A 350 21.94 -5.04 -7.08
C PRO A 350 22.56 -6.39 -6.65
N GLY A 351 21.82 -7.18 -5.88
CA GLY A 351 22.28 -8.44 -5.28
C GLY A 351 22.82 -8.33 -3.86
N ASP A 352 23.00 -7.12 -3.34
CA ASP A 352 23.49 -6.94 -1.96
C ASP A 352 22.39 -7.16 -0.92
N ASN A 353 22.84 -7.68 0.23
CA ASN A 353 22.08 -7.68 1.48
C ASN A 353 22.66 -6.62 2.42
N ILE A 354 21.79 -5.73 2.90
CA ILE A 354 22.20 -4.65 3.81
C ILE A 354 21.31 -4.58 5.04
N THR A 355 21.89 -4.11 6.15
CA THR A 355 21.13 -3.62 7.29
C THR A 355 21.13 -2.10 7.23
N ALA A 356 19.96 -1.46 7.18
CA ALA A 356 19.84 -0.02 7.05
C ALA A 356 18.81 0.55 8.03
N ASP A 357 19.00 1.83 8.37
CA ASP A 357 17.99 2.60 9.09
C ASP A 357 17.02 3.20 8.06
N VAL A 358 15.72 3.04 8.33
CA VAL A 358 14.65 3.55 7.46
C VAL A 358 13.78 4.54 8.23
N GLU A 359 13.50 5.69 7.61
CA GLU A 359 12.59 6.70 8.12
C GLU A 359 11.47 6.97 7.12
N LEU A 360 10.23 6.62 7.50
CA LEU A 360 9.03 6.83 6.67
C LEU A 360 8.51 8.25 6.81
N ILE A 361 7.88 8.77 5.75
CA ILE A 361 7.28 10.12 5.74
C ILE A 361 5.99 10.22 6.57
N VAL A 362 5.31 9.10 6.84
CA VAL A 362 4.13 9.02 7.70
C VAL A 362 4.25 7.83 8.65
N PRO A 363 3.67 7.92 9.86
CA PRO A 363 3.67 6.79 10.80
C PRO A 363 2.73 5.69 10.31
N ILE A 364 3.19 4.45 10.32
CA ILE A 364 2.38 3.27 10.01
C ILE A 364 2.48 2.22 11.11
N ALA A 365 1.54 1.28 11.13
CA ALA A 365 1.53 0.16 12.07
C ALA A 365 2.62 -0.85 11.69
N ILE A 366 3.84 -0.66 12.22
CA ILE A 366 5.00 -1.52 12.00
C ILE A 366 5.26 -2.34 13.26
N GLU A 367 5.63 -3.60 13.06
CA GLU A 367 6.09 -4.51 14.12
C GLU A 367 7.39 -5.18 13.69
N GLU A 368 8.16 -5.68 14.64
CA GLU A 368 9.38 -6.47 14.36
C GLU A 368 9.00 -7.73 13.55
N HIS A 369 9.86 -8.14 12.66
CA HIS A 369 9.68 -9.23 11.71
C HIS A 369 8.63 -9.00 10.62
N LEU A 370 8.04 -7.80 10.53
CA LEU A 370 7.14 -7.46 9.43
C LEU A 370 7.93 -7.35 8.12
N ARG A 371 7.48 -8.08 7.11
CA ARG A 371 8.09 -8.05 5.77
C ARG A 371 7.56 -6.87 4.96
N PHE A 372 8.38 -6.41 4.02
CA PHE A 372 8.01 -5.35 3.08
C PHE A 372 8.66 -5.57 1.71
N ALA A 373 8.02 -5.03 0.69
CA ALA A 373 8.62 -4.86 -0.62
C ALA A 373 9.04 -3.39 -0.82
N MET A 374 10.14 -3.19 -1.58
CA MET A 374 10.65 -1.87 -1.93
C MET A 374 10.49 -1.66 -3.43
N ARG A 375 9.88 -0.54 -3.85
CA ARG A 375 9.55 -0.27 -5.26
C ARG A 375 10.00 1.11 -5.71
N GLU A 376 10.32 1.21 -7.00
CA GLU A 376 10.68 2.43 -7.71
C GLU A 376 10.18 2.40 -9.13
N GLY A 377 9.65 3.52 -9.61
CA GLY A 377 9.25 3.66 -11.01
C GLY A 377 8.35 2.53 -11.53
N GLY A 378 7.50 1.96 -10.65
CA GLY A 378 6.62 0.86 -11.00
C GLY A 378 7.25 -0.54 -10.93
N ARG A 379 8.53 -0.67 -10.51
CA ARG A 379 9.24 -1.96 -10.39
C ARG A 379 9.56 -2.29 -8.94
N THR A 380 9.53 -3.57 -8.58
CA THR A 380 10.06 -4.05 -7.31
C THR A 380 11.59 -4.08 -7.42
N VAL A 381 12.27 -3.35 -6.54
CA VAL A 381 13.73 -3.18 -6.55
C VAL A 381 14.42 -3.81 -5.34
N GLY A 382 13.64 -4.22 -4.36
CA GLY A 382 14.15 -4.88 -3.18
C GLY A 382 13.05 -5.40 -2.29
N ALA A 383 13.45 -6.12 -1.28
CA ALA A 383 12.60 -6.70 -0.27
C ALA A 383 13.33 -6.74 1.07
N GLY A 384 12.57 -6.74 2.15
CA GLY A 384 13.20 -6.76 3.46
C GLY A 384 12.27 -7.15 4.59
N VAL A 385 12.87 -7.17 5.76
CA VAL A 385 12.18 -7.44 7.02
C VAL A 385 12.58 -6.40 8.05
N VAL A 386 11.63 -5.95 8.85
CA VAL A 386 11.88 -5.07 10.00
C VAL A 386 12.64 -5.86 11.07
N SER A 387 13.88 -5.52 11.31
CA SER A 387 14.72 -6.19 12.32
C SER A 387 14.49 -5.62 13.72
N SER A 388 14.25 -4.32 13.84
CA SER A 388 13.88 -3.67 15.11
C SER A 388 13.19 -2.33 14.90
N ILE A 389 12.33 -1.97 15.82
CA ILE A 389 11.70 -0.65 15.85
C ILE A 389 12.62 0.33 16.57
N VAL A 390 13.01 1.40 15.88
CA VAL A 390 13.71 2.52 16.52
C VAL A 390 12.65 3.35 17.26
N ARG A 391 12.44 3.01 18.52
CA ARG A 391 11.62 3.85 19.41
C ARG A 391 12.39 5.15 19.57
N ALA A 392 11.72 6.30 19.43
CA ALA A 392 12.27 7.55 19.93
C ALA A 392 12.74 7.24 21.36
N SER A 393 14.05 7.31 21.60
CA SER A 393 14.61 6.96 22.90
C SER A 393 13.80 7.74 23.93
N SER A 394 13.06 7.04 24.78
CA SER A 394 12.59 7.65 26.02
C SER A 394 13.86 8.12 26.69
N LEU A 395 14.12 9.43 26.59
CA LEU A 395 15.18 10.07 27.33
C LEU A 395 15.11 9.50 28.75
N SER A 396 16.26 9.06 29.28
CA SER A 396 16.29 8.51 30.62
C SER A 396 15.54 9.47 31.56
N PRO A 397 14.90 9.00 32.64
CA PRO A 397 14.23 9.88 33.58
C PRO A 397 15.11 11.05 34.05
N VAL A 398 16.43 10.83 34.08
CA VAL A 398 17.45 11.87 34.39
C VAL A 398 17.55 12.88 33.25
N THR A 399 17.55 12.44 31.99
CA THR A 399 17.63 13.33 30.81
C THR A 399 16.29 14.08 30.59
N GLN A 400 15.14 13.42 30.83
CA GLN A 400 13.84 14.10 30.83
C GLN A 400 13.76 15.15 31.96
N SER A 401 14.24 14.83 33.16
CA SER A 401 14.31 15.79 34.27
C SER A 401 15.24 16.96 33.96
N ALA A 402 16.39 16.72 33.32
CA ALA A 402 17.32 17.77 32.91
C ALA A 402 16.73 18.68 31.82
N ILE A 403 16.02 18.11 30.85
CA ILE A 403 15.32 18.88 29.79
C ILE A 403 14.14 19.66 30.37
N VAL A 404 13.36 19.07 31.28
CA VAL A 404 12.26 19.76 31.98
C VAL A 404 12.82 20.88 32.87
N SER A 405 13.96 20.67 33.57
CA SER A 405 14.63 21.73 34.34
C SER A 405 15.18 22.83 33.44
N ALA A 406 15.88 22.48 32.34
CA ALA A 406 16.39 23.46 31.39
C ALA A 406 15.24 24.23 30.68
N ALA A 407 14.14 23.55 30.34
CA ALA A 407 12.94 24.18 29.80
C ALA A 407 12.20 25.06 30.84
N ALA A 408 12.31 24.74 32.14
CA ALA A 408 11.78 25.56 33.21
C ALA A 408 12.63 26.82 33.47
N GLU A 409 13.95 26.72 33.29
CA GLU A 409 14.88 27.87 33.40
C GLU A 409 14.80 28.82 32.18
N LEU A 410 14.33 28.33 31.03
CA LEU A 410 14.09 29.13 29.81
C LEU A 410 12.71 29.81 29.80
N ARG A 411 11.91 29.70 30.87
CA ARG A 411 10.70 30.48 31.04
C ARG A 411 11.00 31.80 31.76
N PRO A 412 11.08 32.94 31.02
CA PRO A 412 9.87 33.73 30.87
C PRO A 412 9.79 34.48 29.53
N ARG A 413 9.07 33.98 28.58
CA ARG A 413 8.48 34.68 27.40
C ARG A 413 7.70 33.69 26.54
N THR A 414 6.79 32.94 27.13
CA THR A 414 5.92 32.05 26.37
C THR A 414 4.49 32.11 26.86
N GLU A 415 3.90 33.25 26.67
CA GLU A 415 2.50 33.34 26.40
C GLU A 415 2.36 33.26 24.88
N LEU A 416 2.17 32.09 24.35
CA LEU A 416 1.58 31.75 23.05
C LEU A 416 2.23 30.47 22.49
N ARG A 417 2.00 29.34 23.14
CA ARG A 417 1.97 28.06 22.42
C ARG A 417 0.66 28.07 21.61
N THR A 418 0.68 28.75 20.49
CA THR A 418 -0.38 28.69 19.50
C THR A 418 -0.50 27.25 19.05
N SER A 419 -1.68 26.65 19.18
CA SER A 419 -1.93 25.30 18.66
C SER A 419 -1.72 25.33 17.13
N PHE A 420 -1.40 24.20 16.53
CA PHE A 420 -1.26 24.07 15.08
C PHE A 420 -2.50 24.62 14.33
N GLU A 421 -3.70 24.31 14.83
CA GLU A 421 -4.97 24.81 14.28
C GLU A 421 -5.09 26.32 14.35
N GLU A 422 -4.66 26.91 15.46
CA GLU A 422 -4.66 28.36 15.64
C GLU A 422 -3.63 29.03 14.72
N MET A 423 -2.46 28.42 14.53
CA MET A 423 -1.45 28.88 13.57
C MET A 423 -1.98 28.81 12.14
N CYS A 424 -2.63 27.72 11.74
CA CYS A 424 -3.28 27.64 10.42
C CYS A 424 -4.34 28.72 10.22
N ARG A 425 -5.11 29.06 11.28
CA ARG A 425 -6.07 30.15 11.24
C ARG A 425 -5.37 31.50 11.07
N LEU A 426 -4.33 31.77 11.86
CA LEU A 426 -3.55 33.00 11.76
C LEU A 426 -2.90 33.17 10.39
N VAL A 427 -2.35 32.13 9.80
CA VAL A 427 -1.79 32.16 8.44
C VAL A 427 -2.87 32.47 7.41
N ARG A 428 -4.06 31.86 7.51
CA ARG A 428 -5.19 32.18 6.61
C ARG A 428 -5.64 33.61 6.74
N ASP A 429 -5.79 34.09 7.97
CA ASP A 429 -6.23 35.47 8.26
C ASP A 429 -5.18 36.50 7.76
N ALA A 430 -3.88 36.19 7.97
CA ALA A 430 -2.80 37.03 7.46
C ALA A 430 -2.80 37.12 5.94
N VAL A 431 -2.92 35.97 5.26
CA VAL A 431 -2.95 35.88 3.80
C VAL A 431 -4.19 36.51 3.20
N ALA A 432 -5.31 36.56 3.94
CA ALA A 432 -6.55 37.21 3.54
C ALA A 432 -6.60 38.72 3.92
N SER A 433 -5.56 39.27 4.56
CA SER A 433 -5.51 40.67 4.94
C SER A 433 -5.23 41.58 3.74
N ASP A 434 -5.86 42.75 3.71
CA ASP A 434 -5.68 43.76 2.63
C ASP A 434 -4.21 44.18 2.49
N ASP A 435 -3.43 44.15 3.57
CA ASP A 435 -2.00 44.53 3.58
C ASP A 435 -1.11 43.54 2.81
N LEU A 436 -1.45 42.23 2.81
CA LEU A 436 -0.72 41.19 2.08
C LEU A 436 -1.29 40.93 0.69
N ILE A 437 -2.62 41.05 0.50
CA ILE A 437 -3.29 40.89 -0.80
C ILE A 437 -2.86 41.95 -1.81
N SER A 438 -2.43 43.12 -1.36
CA SER A 438 -1.94 44.20 -2.23
C SER A 438 -0.61 43.88 -2.93
N SER A 439 0.12 42.85 -2.47
CA SER A 439 1.33 42.33 -3.11
C SER A 439 1.00 41.08 -3.91
N ASP A 440 1.29 41.06 -5.20
CA ASP A 440 1.12 39.84 -6.08
C ASP A 440 1.91 38.62 -5.58
N LEU A 441 2.77 38.78 -4.59
CA LEU A 441 3.69 37.77 -4.07
C LEU A 441 3.82 37.89 -2.56
N ILE A 442 3.54 36.78 -1.87
CA ILE A 442 3.67 36.70 -0.41
C ILE A 442 4.87 35.80 -0.07
N THR A 443 5.77 36.27 0.79
CA THR A 443 6.91 35.49 1.30
C THR A 443 6.62 34.95 2.69
N LEU A 444 7.34 33.90 3.09
CA LEU A 444 7.25 33.34 4.44
C LEU A 444 7.59 34.39 5.52
N SER A 445 8.57 35.28 5.25
CA SER A 445 8.95 36.38 6.14
C SER A 445 7.80 37.34 6.36
N GLN A 446 7.08 37.75 5.30
CA GLN A 446 5.92 38.62 5.41
C GLN A 446 4.78 38.00 6.21
N ILE A 447 4.53 36.70 6.05
CA ILE A 447 3.54 35.99 6.87
C ILE A 447 3.99 35.99 8.34
N ALA A 448 5.26 35.63 8.59
CA ALA A 448 5.81 35.60 9.93
C ALA A 448 5.75 36.95 10.64
N ASP A 449 6.13 38.02 9.95
CA ASP A 449 6.08 39.41 10.46
C ASP A 449 4.65 39.87 10.78
N HIS A 450 3.69 39.53 9.92
CA HIS A 450 2.28 39.88 10.12
C HIS A 450 1.66 39.15 11.34
N ILE A 451 2.04 37.91 11.57
CA ILE A 451 1.59 37.08 12.71
C ILE A 451 2.37 37.43 14.00
N GLY A 452 3.52 38.10 13.90
CA GLY A 452 4.40 38.41 15.02
C GLY A 452 5.22 37.23 15.51
N THR A 453 5.61 36.31 14.61
CA THR A 453 6.47 35.16 14.89
C THR A 453 7.75 35.19 14.06
N SER A 454 8.54 34.14 14.08
CA SER A 454 9.78 34.00 13.30
C SER A 454 9.53 33.11 12.07
N GLU A 455 10.12 33.43 10.93
CA GLU A 455 10.12 32.56 9.74
C GLU A 455 10.74 31.17 9.99
N ARG A 456 11.46 30.99 11.11
CA ARG A 456 12.03 29.70 11.57
C ARG A 456 11.15 28.98 12.58
N ASP A 457 9.97 29.53 12.89
CA ASP A 457 9.00 28.86 13.75
C ASP A 457 8.51 27.57 13.10
N THR A 458 8.71 26.46 13.78
CA THR A 458 8.37 25.13 13.24
C THR A 458 6.87 24.95 13.05
N VAL A 459 6.05 25.54 13.93
CA VAL A 459 4.58 25.46 13.83
C VAL A 459 4.08 26.30 12.65
N LEU A 460 4.71 27.46 12.40
CA LEU A 460 4.42 28.28 11.22
C LEU A 460 4.77 27.51 9.93
N LEU A 461 5.96 26.91 9.88
CA LEU A 461 6.39 26.13 8.71
C LEU A 461 5.46 24.95 8.43
N GLU A 462 5.06 24.20 9.46
CA GLU A 462 4.12 23.09 9.34
C GLU A 462 2.74 23.59 8.86
N ALA A 463 2.23 24.71 9.39
CA ALA A 463 0.97 25.29 8.99
C ALA A 463 0.99 25.75 7.52
N VAL A 464 2.07 26.41 7.08
CA VAL A 464 2.22 26.84 5.68
C VAL A 464 2.34 25.63 4.75
N MET A 465 3.11 24.60 5.11
CA MET A 465 3.20 23.37 4.34
C MET A 465 1.84 22.65 4.22
N PHE A 466 1.05 22.61 5.29
CA PHE A 466 -0.31 22.07 5.28
C PHE A 466 -1.22 22.85 4.33
N LEU A 467 -1.22 24.19 4.43
CA LEU A 467 -2.06 25.08 3.60
C LEU A 467 -1.66 25.10 2.12
N THR A 468 -0.45 24.64 1.78
CA THR A 468 0.01 24.44 0.40
C THR A 468 -0.23 23.03 -0.13
N SER A 469 -0.65 22.08 0.73
CA SER A 469 -0.94 20.72 0.33
C SER A 469 -2.15 20.64 -0.60
N SER A 470 -2.21 19.58 -1.42
CA SER A 470 -3.31 19.35 -2.36
C SER A 470 -4.69 19.20 -1.67
N GLN A 471 -4.72 18.88 -0.38
CA GLN A 471 -5.96 18.71 0.39
C GLN A 471 -6.57 20.03 0.85
N SER A 472 -5.76 21.04 1.19
CA SER A 472 -6.26 22.35 1.64
C SER A 472 -6.35 23.39 0.53
N ALA A 473 -5.46 23.33 -0.46
CA ALA A 473 -5.40 24.15 -1.69
C ALA A 473 -5.60 25.67 -1.48
N VAL A 474 -5.28 26.19 -0.28
CA VAL A 474 -5.44 27.62 0.05
C VAL A 474 -4.30 28.45 -0.53
N LEU A 475 -3.09 27.90 -0.50
CA LEU A 475 -1.89 28.54 -1.02
C LEU A 475 -1.28 27.70 -2.15
N GLU A 476 -0.73 28.38 -3.14
CA GLU A 476 0.09 27.78 -4.19
C GLU A 476 1.53 28.19 -4.02
N VAL A 477 2.45 27.21 -3.97
CA VAL A 477 3.89 27.48 -3.88
C VAL A 477 4.48 27.62 -5.26
N GLN A 478 5.20 28.71 -5.50
CA GLN A 478 6.03 28.93 -6.69
C GLN A 478 7.46 29.25 -6.27
N GLY A 479 8.40 29.07 -7.19
CA GLY A 479 9.80 29.46 -6.98
C GLY A 479 10.08 30.84 -7.55
N LEU A 480 10.86 31.64 -6.83
CA LEU A 480 11.42 32.90 -7.29
C LEU A 480 12.95 32.74 -7.40
N LEU A 481 13.49 32.94 -8.61
CA LEU A 481 14.93 32.92 -8.86
C LEU A 481 15.47 34.35 -8.78
N ARG A 482 16.50 34.57 -7.92
CA ARG A 482 17.21 35.84 -7.77
C ARG A 482 18.70 35.60 -8.06
N LEU A 483 19.17 35.98 -9.22
CA LEU A 483 20.58 35.96 -9.59
C LEU A 483 21.21 37.35 -9.47
N PRO A 484 22.51 37.46 -9.16
CA PRO A 484 23.21 38.74 -9.18
C PRO A 484 23.19 39.35 -10.58
N GLY A 485 22.54 40.51 -10.73
CA GLY A 485 22.43 41.22 -12.00
C GLY A 485 21.16 40.99 -12.81
N ASP A 486 20.41 39.96 -12.50
CA ASP A 486 19.12 39.65 -13.13
C ASP A 486 17.99 39.97 -12.12
N GLY A 487 16.96 40.57 -12.51
CA GLY A 487 15.81 40.82 -11.62
C GLY A 487 15.22 39.52 -11.04
N GLU A 488 14.09 39.65 -10.39
CA GLU A 488 13.34 38.52 -9.87
C GLU A 488 12.61 37.79 -11.00
N ILE A 489 12.87 36.48 -11.14
CA ILE A 489 12.29 35.65 -12.20
C ILE A 489 11.45 34.55 -11.59
N ARG A 490 10.17 34.47 -11.96
CA ARG A 490 9.28 33.40 -11.51
C ARG A 490 9.62 32.08 -12.21
N LEU A 491 9.69 31.02 -11.41
CA LEU A 491 9.90 29.65 -11.88
C LEU A 491 8.57 28.92 -12.00
N THR A 492 8.45 28.09 -13.00
CA THR A 492 7.38 27.09 -13.07
C THR A 492 7.51 26.09 -11.92
N ALA A 493 6.43 25.42 -11.53
CA ALA A 493 6.46 24.38 -10.48
C ALA A 493 7.50 23.28 -10.75
N ARG A 494 7.74 22.95 -12.03
CA ARG A 494 8.77 21.99 -12.44
C ARG A 494 10.18 22.55 -12.21
N GLN A 495 10.45 23.75 -12.67
CA GLN A 495 11.75 24.41 -12.49
C GLN A 495 12.07 24.65 -11.00
N PHE A 496 11.05 24.99 -10.21
CA PHE A 496 11.22 25.14 -8.75
C PHE A 496 11.57 23.80 -8.10
N ARG A 497 10.92 22.71 -8.51
CA ARG A 497 11.25 21.37 -8.05
C ARG A 497 12.68 20.96 -8.44
N ASP A 498 13.04 21.14 -9.70
CA ASP A 498 14.39 20.81 -10.22
C ASP A 498 15.45 21.60 -9.44
N ALA A 499 15.20 22.87 -9.12
CA ALA A 499 16.09 23.70 -8.30
C ALA A 499 16.24 23.16 -6.87
N LEU A 500 15.16 22.68 -6.25
CA LEU A 500 15.19 22.17 -4.86
C LEU A 500 15.81 20.77 -4.75
N PHE A 501 15.59 19.90 -5.74
CA PHE A 501 16.02 18.50 -5.65
C PHE A 501 17.32 18.21 -6.41
N ASP A 502 17.50 18.84 -7.57
CA ASP A 502 18.67 18.61 -8.43
C ASP A 502 19.76 19.67 -8.25
N ASP A 503 19.50 20.69 -7.41
CA ASP A 503 20.35 21.87 -7.18
C ASP A 503 20.77 22.59 -8.48
N VAL A 504 19.95 22.44 -9.54
CA VAL A 504 20.15 23.03 -10.87
C VAL A 504 18.82 23.54 -11.39
N VAL A 505 18.81 24.74 -11.93
CA VAL A 505 17.65 25.27 -12.64
C VAL A 505 18.05 25.79 -14.02
N THR A 506 17.21 25.59 -15.01
CA THR A 506 17.38 26.24 -16.32
C THR A 506 16.78 27.64 -16.26
N HIS A 507 17.60 28.63 -16.50
CA HIS A 507 17.17 30.04 -16.48
C HIS A 507 16.03 30.26 -17.51
N PRO A 508 14.86 30.74 -17.09
CA PRO A 508 13.68 30.78 -17.96
C PRO A 508 13.81 31.66 -19.21
N ILE A 509 14.70 32.67 -19.16
CA ILE A 509 14.88 33.65 -20.24
C ILE A 509 16.10 33.28 -21.11
N THR A 510 17.24 32.95 -20.49
CA THR A 510 18.50 32.72 -21.25
C THR A 510 18.68 31.27 -21.67
N GLY A 511 17.99 30.31 -21.04
CA GLY A 511 18.15 28.88 -21.29
C GLY A 511 19.43 28.28 -20.67
N GLU A 512 20.23 29.05 -19.96
CA GLU A 512 21.45 28.58 -19.31
C GLU A 512 21.15 27.77 -18.06
N ARG A 513 22.01 26.78 -17.77
CA ARG A 513 21.91 25.98 -16.52
C ARG A 513 22.58 26.73 -15.37
N VAL A 514 21.83 27.00 -14.32
CA VAL A 514 22.29 27.65 -13.08
C VAL A 514 22.59 26.55 -12.04
N PRO A 515 23.84 26.24 -11.75
CA PRO A 515 24.20 25.31 -10.69
C PRO A 515 24.08 25.95 -9.30
N ASN A 516 23.99 25.13 -8.25
CA ASN A 516 23.75 25.57 -6.86
C ASN A 516 22.48 26.43 -6.73
N ALA A 517 21.43 26.01 -7.43
CA ALA A 517 20.18 26.76 -7.58
C ALA A 517 19.48 27.03 -6.24
N GLN A 518 19.64 26.14 -5.25
CA GLN A 518 19.09 26.30 -3.90
C GLN A 518 19.50 27.61 -3.21
N LYS A 519 20.64 28.17 -3.58
CA LYS A 519 21.12 29.45 -3.02
C LYS A 519 20.38 30.67 -3.56
N TYR A 520 19.76 30.54 -4.71
CA TYR A 520 19.18 31.64 -5.48
C TYR A 520 17.66 31.51 -5.66
N VAL A 521 17.08 30.41 -5.18
CA VAL A 521 15.66 30.12 -5.33
C VAL A 521 14.96 30.23 -3.99
N PHE A 522 13.90 31.02 -3.97
CA PHE A 522 13.10 31.29 -2.77
C PHE A 522 11.65 30.88 -3.02
N PRO A 523 10.96 30.23 -2.05
CA PRO A 523 9.55 29.96 -2.15
C PRO A 523 8.74 31.26 -2.01
N ILE A 524 7.74 31.38 -2.87
CA ILE A 524 6.71 32.42 -2.78
C ILE A 524 5.34 31.74 -2.78
N PHE A 525 4.38 32.38 -2.13
CA PHE A 525 3.04 31.85 -1.98
C PHE A 525 2.05 32.72 -2.72
N LEU A 526 1.16 32.11 -3.48
CA LEU A 526 0.05 32.74 -4.18
C LEU A 526 -1.25 32.30 -3.51
N VAL A 527 -2.14 33.22 -3.25
CA VAL A 527 -3.49 32.90 -2.76
C VAL A 527 -4.31 32.37 -3.92
N ARG A 528 -4.83 31.14 -3.83
CA ARG A 528 -5.79 30.64 -4.81
C ARG A 528 -7.15 31.28 -4.53
N ASP A 529 -7.56 32.14 -5.44
CA ASP A 529 -8.85 32.79 -5.61
C ASP A 529 -9.73 32.96 -4.35
N ALA A 530 -9.88 34.22 -3.90
CA ALA A 530 -10.66 34.61 -2.72
C ALA A 530 -12.15 34.15 -2.77
N ALA A 531 -12.68 33.83 -3.96
CA ALA A 531 -14.05 33.32 -4.14
C ALA A 531 -14.24 31.91 -3.58
N HIS A 532 -13.19 31.07 -3.51
CA HIS A 532 -13.25 29.74 -2.91
C HIS A 532 -13.10 29.74 -1.38
N MET A 533 -12.53 30.79 -0.79
CA MET A 533 -12.41 30.87 0.67
C MET A 533 -13.76 31.08 1.40
N VAL A 534 -14.74 31.71 0.76
CA VAL A 534 -16.04 32.04 1.39
C VAL A 534 -17.01 30.84 1.35
N SER A 535 -16.85 29.90 0.45
CA SER A 535 -17.76 28.75 0.33
C SER A 535 -17.47 27.61 1.32
N ASN A 536 -16.23 27.46 1.81
CA ASN A 536 -15.83 26.38 2.72
C ASN A 536 -15.90 26.73 4.21
N VAL A 537 -16.32 27.94 4.57
CA VAL A 537 -16.55 28.37 5.97
C VAL A 537 -17.99 28.11 6.45
N ARG A 538 -18.85 27.53 5.62
CA ARG A 538 -20.28 27.26 5.93
C ARG A 538 -20.64 25.78 5.88
N HIS A 539 -19.76 24.86 6.23
CA HIS A 539 -20.20 23.48 6.54
C HIS A 539 -19.32 22.87 7.64
#